data_edb3b8ac91b1b10ecb102799da57c4da
#
_entry.id   edb3b8ac91b1b10ecb102799da57c4da
#
_cell.length_a   1.000
_cell.length_b   1.000
_cell.length_c   1.000
_cell.angle_alpha   90.00
_cell.angle_beta   90.00
_cell.angle_gamma   90.00
#
_symmetry.space_group_name_H-M   'P 1'
#
loop_
_entity.id
_entity.type
_entity.pdbx_description
1 polymer ?
#
loop_
_entity_poly.entity_id
_entity_poly.type
_entity_poly.pdbx_seq_one_letter_code
_entity_poly.pdbx_strand_id
1 'polypeptide(L)'
;MYKRQKTKKENISSAIFGVAIATALMPPLCTTGFYVAEQDFKSALSAFYLFTINSMYIILASYLVLKVLRFPLINYANSRRRNFINRLVIIVSLVILIPSVVTFNGVLNESQFDSQAKEFLENELIGIPNYEFLKNTAQFKYNDDDVSSIVINTYGQKPLSQETINFLNNKLQKYNELKNAKLEFIPVSYTHL
;
A
#
# COMPACT_ATOMS: atom_id res chain seq x y z
N MET A 1 47.51 -13.08 -5.55
CA MET A 1 46.43 -12.59 -6.43
C MET A 1 45.00 -12.93 -5.89
N TYR A 2 44.78 -14.09 -5.34
CA TYR A 2 43.47 -14.57 -4.85
C TYR A 2 42.84 -13.74 -3.70
N LYS A 3 43.61 -13.30 -2.72
CA LYS A 3 43.14 -12.45 -1.62
C LYS A 3 42.57 -11.09 -2.09
N ARG A 4 43.14 -10.48 -3.10
CA ARG A 4 42.72 -9.14 -3.61
C ARG A 4 41.38 -9.17 -4.35
N GLN A 5 41.07 -10.28 -5.02
CA GLN A 5 39.77 -10.46 -5.69
C GLN A 5 38.63 -10.74 -4.69
N LYS A 6 38.89 -11.49 -3.61
CA LYS A 6 37.93 -11.79 -2.57
C LYS A 6 37.49 -10.52 -1.83
N THR A 7 38.46 -9.66 -1.45
CA THR A 7 38.19 -8.37 -0.77
C THR A 7 37.38 -7.41 -1.65
N LYS A 8 37.66 -7.39 -2.97
CA LYS A 8 36.93 -6.53 -3.92
C LYS A 8 35.47 -6.96 -4.08
N LYS A 9 35.21 -8.28 -4.09
CA LYS A 9 33.86 -8.85 -4.21
C LYS A 9 33.03 -8.61 -2.94
N GLU A 10 33.64 -8.71 -1.77
CA GLU A 10 33.00 -8.42 -0.47
C GLU A 10 32.64 -6.94 -0.34
N ASN A 11 33.49 -6.02 -0.79
CA ASN A 11 33.22 -4.58 -0.77
C ASN A 11 32.07 -4.18 -1.71
N ILE A 12 31.97 -4.77 -2.90
CA ILE A 12 30.89 -4.52 -3.85
C ILE A 12 29.56 -5.00 -3.28
N SER A 13 29.55 -6.19 -2.68
CA SER A 13 28.35 -6.75 -2.05
C SER A 13 27.84 -5.86 -0.90
N SER A 14 28.75 -5.41 -0.04
CA SER A 14 28.43 -4.51 1.06
C SER A 14 27.88 -3.16 0.60
N ALA A 15 28.44 -2.61 -0.49
CA ALA A 15 27.94 -1.35 -1.08
C ALA A 15 26.53 -1.50 -1.65
N ILE A 16 26.22 -2.61 -2.32
CA ILE A 16 24.89 -2.89 -2.87
C ILE A 16 23.84 -2.96 -1.75
N PHE A 17 24.14 -3.67 -0.66
CA PHE A 17 23.23 -3.73 0.50
C PHE A 17 23.04 -2.36 1.15
N GLY A 18 24.09 -1.56 1.27
CA GLY A 18 24.00 -0.20 1.81
C GLY A 18 23.11 0.71 0.96
N VAL A 19 23.22 0.64 -0.36
CA VAL A 19 22.37 1.39 -1.29
C VAL A 19 20.92 0.91 -1.19
N ALA A 20 20.68 -0.39 -1.16
CA ALA A 20 19.32 -0.94 -1.03
C ALA A 20 18.62 -0.48 0.27
N ILE A 21 19.34 -0.44 1.39
CA ILE A 21 18.81 0.06 2.67
C ILE A 21 18.55 1.57 2.58
N ALA A 22 19.48 2.33 2.00
CA ALA A 22 19.33 3.78 1.85
C ALA A 22 18.13 4.14 0.96
N THR A 23 17.91 3.45 -0.15
CA THR A 23 16.75 3.67 -1.03
C THR A 23 15.42 3.32 -0.38
N ALA A 24 15.39 2.40 0.57
CA ALA A 24 14.20 2.05 1.32
C ALA A 24 13.86 3.07 2.43
N LEU A 25 14.87 3.70 3.05
CA LEU A 25 14.70 4.56 4.22
C LEU A 25 14.69 6.06 3.89
N MET A 26 15.44 6.47 2.87
CA MET A 26 15.63 7.89 2.56
C MET A 26 14.33 8.59 2.08
N PRO A 27 13.53 8.03 1.15
CA PRO A 27 12.32 8.70 0.68
C PRO A 27 11.32 8.99 1.81
N PRO A 28 10.91 8.04 2.67
CA PRO A 28 9.97 8.35 3.74
C PRO A 28 10.55 9.33 4.78
N LEU A 29 11.85 9.31 5.03
CA LEU A 29 12.48 10.27 5.93
C LEU A 29 12.49 11.69 5.34
N CYS A 30 12.81 11.84 4.04
CA CYS A 30 12.74 13.12 3.34
C CYS A 30 11.30 13.67 3.31
N THR A 31 10.33 12.81 3.04
CA THR A 31 8.90 13.17 3.05
C THR A 31 8.46 13.63 4.44
N THR A 32 8.93 12.98 5.50
CA THR A 32 8.69 13.43 6.88
C THR A 32 9.24 14.82 7.11
N GLY A 33 10.48 15.07 6.71
CA GLY A 33 11.11 16.39 6.84
C GLY A 33 10.37 17.50 6.07
N PHE A 34 9.90 17.18 4.86
CA PHE A 34 9.09 18.08 4.05
C PHE A 34 7.79 18.48 4.78
N TYR A 35 7.00 17.52 5.24
CA TYR A 35 5.74 17.80 5.94
C TYR A 35 5.93 18.48 7.29
N VAL A 36 7.04 18.25 7.98
CA VAL A 36 7.40 19.03 9.19
C VAL A 36 7.63 20.50 8.84
N ALA A 37 8.31 20.79 7.72
CA ALA A 37 8.53 22.16 7.27
C ALA A 37 7.22 22.86 6.84
N GLU A 38 6.29 22.12 6.24
CA GLU A 38 4.93 22.58 5.89
C GLU A 38 3.98 22.69 7.11
N GLN A 39 4.43 22.30 8.30
CA GLN A 39 3.63 22.26 9.54
C GLN A 39 2.42 21.29 9.48
N ASP A 40 2.40 20.38 8.51
CA ASP A 40 1.41 19.29 8.43
C ASP A 40 1.88 18.08 9.23
N PHE A 41 1.66 18.12 10.53
CA PHE A 41 2.09 17.06 11.45
C PHE A 41 1.38 15.72 11.21
N LYS A 42 0.18 15.72 10.63
CA LYS A 42 -0.56 14.49 10.33
C LYS A 42 0.14 13.71 9.21
N SER A 43 0.46 14.37 8.11
CA SER A 43 1.18 13.76 6.99
C SER A 43 2.63 13.43 7.37
N ALA A 44 3.28 14.29 8.18
CA ALA A 44 4.60 14.02 8.73
C ALA A 44 4.63 12.72 9.55
N LEU A 45 3.64 12.52 10.43
CA LEU A 45 3.54 11.31 11.26
C LEU A 45 3.31 10.06 10.41
N SER A 46 2.49 10.15 9.37
CA SER A 46 2.25 9.04 8.43
C SER A 46 3.52 8.65 7.68
N ALA A 47 4.29 9.63 7.18
CA ALA A 47 5.57 9.38 6.52
C ALA A 47 6.61 8.81 7.49
N PHE A 48 6.66 9.32 8.73
CA PHE A 48 7.54 8.80 9.77
C PHE A 48 7.17 7.38 10.20
N TYR A 49 5.87 7.05 10.22
CA TYR A 49 5.40 5.70 10.46
C TYR A 49 5.89 4.73 9.38
N LEU A 50 5.84 5.13 8.10
CA LEU A 50 6.38 4.34 6.99
C LEU A 50 7.89 4.12 7.12
N PHE A 51 8.66 5.16 7.49
CA PHE A 51 10.09 5.04 7.80
C PHE A 51 10.33 4.01 8.92
N THR A 52 9.54 4.10 9.99
CA THR A 52 9.67 3.22 11.16
C THR A 52 9.39 1.76 10.81
N ILE A 53 8.34 1.49 10.02
CA ILE A 53 8.02 0.14 9.53
C ILE A 53 9.18 -0.42 8.70
N ASN A 54 9.67 0.33 7.71
CA ASN A 54 10.76 -0.10 6.85
C ASN A 54 12.03 -0.41 7.67
N SER A 55 12.37 0.46 8.63
CA SER A 55 13.50 0.24 9.53
C SER A 55 13.34 -1.05 10.34
N MET A 56 12.14 -1.31 10.85
CA MET A 56 11.85 -2.48 11.66
C MET A 56 11.93 -3.77 10.86
N TYR A 57 11.44 -3.77 9.62
CA TYR A 57 11.58 -4.94 8.73
C TYR A 57 13.04 -5.25 8.40
N ILE A 58 13.87 -4.22 8.19
CA ILE A 58 15.30 -4.40 7.95
C ILE A 58 15.99 -5.02 9.18
N ILE A 59 15.69 -4.51 10.38
CA ILE A 59 16.21 -5.05 11.63
C ILE A 59 15.76 -6.49 11.84
N LEU A 60 14.48 -6.79 11.61
CA LEU A 60 13.90 -8.13 11.76
C LEU A 60 14.53 -9.12 10.78
N ALA A 61 14.67 -8.74 9.52
CA ALA A 61 15.31 -9.56 8.49
C ALA A 61 16.77 -9.83 8.84
N SER A 62 17.52 -8.81 9.27
CA SER A 62 18.90 -8.96 9.71
C SER A 62 19.03 -9.89 10.92
N TYR A 63 18.15 -9.74 11.89
CA TYR A 63 18.10 -10.62 13.07
C TYR A 63 17.81 -12.07 12.68
N LEU A 64 16.86 -12.29 11.78
CA LEU A 64 16.48 -13.63 11.31
C LEU A 64 17.65 -14.31 10.58
N VAL A 65 18.33 -13.58 9.69
CA VAL A 65 19.51 -14.07 8.97
C VAL A 65 20.63 -14.45 9.94
N LEU A 66 20.94 -13.58 10.90
CA LEU A 66 21.97 -13.88 11.92
C LEU A 66 21.61 -15.10 12.77
N LYS A 67 20.34 -15.28 13.10
CA LYS A 67 19.83 -16.43 13.86
C LYS A 67 19.92 -17.72 13.04
N VAL A 68 19.55 -17.69 11.75
CA VAL A 68 19.65 -18.85 10.85
C VAL A 68 21.11 -19.26 10.62
N LEU A 69 21.99 -18.29 10.42
CA LEU A 69 23.44 -18.53 10.25
C LEU A 69 24.14 -18.93 11.55
N ARG A 70 23.42 -19.01 12.68
CA ARG A 70 23.95 -19.37 14.00
C ARG A 70 25.18 -18.54 14.40
N PHE A 71 25.22 -17.26 14.05
CA PHE A 71 26.26 -16.37 14.51
C PHE A 71 26.28 -16.34 16.04
N PRO A 72 27.47 -16.43 16.68
CA PRO A 72 27.55 -16.36 18.13
C PRO A 72 27.07 -15.00 18.60
N LEU A 73 25.91 -14.99 19.25
CA LEU A 73 25.39 -13.80 19.92
C LEU A 73 26.35 -13.42 21.05
N ILE A 74 26.61 -12.13 21.21
CA ILE A 74 27.44 -11.62 22.31
C ILE A 74 26.88 -12.16 23.61
N ASN A 75 27.69 -12.95 24.31
CA ASN A 75 27.33 -13.48 25.62
C ASN A 75 27.34 -12.33 26.65
N TYR A 76 26.17 -11.74 26.88
CA TYR A 76 26.00 -10.84 28.00
C TYR A 76 26.23 -11.64 29.30
N ALA A 77 27.18 -11.20 30.10
CA ALA A 77 27.51 -11.82 31.40
C ALA A 77 26.31 -11.85 32.38
N ASN A 78 25.26 -11.08 32.09
CA ASN A 78 24.09 -10.96 32.94
C ASN A 78 22.83 -11.51 32.21
N SER A 79 22.41 -12.73 32.60
CA SER A 79 21.27 -13.43 31.99
C SER A 79 19.93 -12.67 32.14
N ARG A 80 19.76 -11.86 33.20
CA ARG A 80 18.57 -11.04 33.42
C ARG A 80 18.44 -9.93 32.35
N ARG A 81 19.53 -9.24 32.00
CA ARG A 81 19.55 -8.20 30.96
C ARG A 81 19.25 -8.78 29.58
N ARG A 82 19.80 -9.95 29.27
CA ARG A 82 19.54 -10.64 28.00
C ARG A 82 18.08 -10.98 27.85
N ASN A 83 17.44 -11.54 28.88
CA ASN A 83 16.03 -11.89 28.83
C ASN A 83 15.13 -10.65 28.74
N PHE A 84 15.48 -9.55 29.39
CA PHE A 84 14.78 -8.29 29.32
C PHE A 84 14.85 -7.70 27.91
N ILE A 85 16.04 -7.62 27.30
CA ILE A 85 16.24 -7.11 25.94
C ILE A 85 15.48 -7.98 24.94
N ASN A 86 15.54 -9.30 25.04
CA ASN A 86 14.79 -10.20 24.15
C ASN A 86 13.27 -9.99 24.26
N ARG A 87 12.73 -9.83 25.46
CA ARG A 87 11.30 -9.53 25.64
C ARG A 87 10.92 -8.18 25.05
N LEU A 88 11.75 -7.17 25.29
CA LEU A 88 11.52 -5.82 24.77
C LEU A 88 11.52 -5.82 23.23
N VAL A 89 12.47 -6.47 22.58
CA VAL A 89 12.51 -6.61 21.11
C VAL A 89 11.25 -7.30 20.58
N ILE A 90 10.81 -8.38 21.23
CA ILE A 90 9.61 -9.11 20.82
C ILE A 90 8.37 -8.22 20.96
N ILE A 91 8.21 -7.52 22.10
CA ILE A 91 7.06 -6.64 22.33
C ILE A 91 7.02 -5.51 21.32
N VAL A 92 8.14 -4.81 21.11
CA VAL A 92 8.22 -3.72 20.13
C VAL A 92 7.95 -4.23 18.72
N SER A 93 8.48 -5.41 18.37
CA SER A 93 8.21 -6.04 17.07
C SER A 93 6.72 -6.34 16.87
N LEU A 94 6.04 -6.87 17.88
CA LEU A 94 4.62 -7.17 17.82
C LEU A 94 3.76 -5.90 17.71
N VAL A 95 4.09 -4.85 18.47
CA VAL A 95 3.37 -3.56 18.44
C VAL A 95 3.42 -2.92 17.05
N ILE A 96 4.50 -3.11 16.31
CA ILE A 96 4.64 -2.56 14.95
C ILE A 96 4.05 -3.51 13.90
N LEU A 97 4.18 -4.82 14.09
CA LEU A 97 3.71 -5.82 13.13
C LEU A 97 2.18 -5.91 13.05
N ILE A 98 1.49 -5.81 14.19
CA ILE A 98 0.02 -5.94 14.23
C ILE A 98 -0.67 -4.86 13.37
N PRO A 99 -0.41 -3.56 13.55
CA PRO A 99 -1.01 -2.53 12.69
C PRO A 99 -0.64 -2.70 11.22
N SER A 100 0.59 -3.13 10.93
CA SER A 100 1.06 -3.36 9.57
C SER A 100 0.27 -4.45 8.85
N VAL A 101 -0.05 -5.55 9.54
CA VAL A 101 -0.87 -6.64 8.97
C VAL A 101 -2.31 -6.18 8.75
N VAL A 102 -2.89 -5.41 9.67
CA VAL A 102 -4.24 -4.87 9.53
C VAL A 102 -4.31 -3.94 8.31
N THR A 103 -3.37 -2.99 8.20
CA THR A 103 -3.30 -2.08 7.05
C THR A 103 -3.09 -2.84 5.74
N PHE A 104 -2.25 -3.87 5.74
CA PHE A 104 -1.99 -4.69 4.56
C PHE A 104 -3.26 -5.39 4.05
N ASN A 105 -4.07 -5.95 4.96
CA ASN A 105 -5.34 -6.56 4.58
C ASN A 105 -6.31 -5.53 3.98
N GLY A 106 -6.41 -4.32 4.55
CA GLY A 106 -7.21 -3.24 3.98
C GLY A 106 -6.78 -2.87 2.56
N VAL A 107 -5.47 -2.70 2.33
CA VAL A 107 -4.92 -2.41 0.99
C VAL A 107 -5.16 -3.55 0.01
N LEU A 108 -5.10 -4.82 0.46
CA LEU A 108 -5.42 -5.97 -0.40
C LEU A 108 -6.89 -5.94 -0.83
N ASN A 109 -7.81 -5.69 0.08
CA ASN A 109 -9.24 -5.62 -0.23
C ASN A 109 -9.54 -4.45 -1.20
N GLU A 110 -8.98 -3.28 -0.95
CA GLU A 110 -9.06 -2.13 -1.85
C GLU A 110 -8.51 -2.45 -3.25
N SER A 111 -7.35 -3.09 -3.33
CA SER A 111 -6.73 -3.49 -4.60
C SER A 111 -7.57 -4.53 -5.37
N GLN A 112 -8.20 -5.47 -4.67
CA GLN A 112 -9.10 -6.46 -5.27
C GLN A 112 -10.38 -5.79 -5.79
N PHE A 113 -10.96 -4.87 -5.01
CA PHE A 113 -12.09 -4.05 -5.42
C PHE A 113 -11.76 -3.25 -6.68
N ASP A 114 -10.66 -2.53 -6.71
CA ASP A 114 -10.20 -1.75 -7.85
C ASP A 114 -9.98 -2.60 -9.11
N SER A 115 -9.39 -3.78 -8.93
CA SER A 115 -9.15 -4.73 -10.03
C SER A 115 -10.45 -5.23 -10.62
N GLN A 116 -11.40 -5.66 -9.78
CA GLN A 116 -12.71 -6.13 -10.23
C GLN A 116 -13.58 -5.00 -10.80
N ALA A 117 -13.46 -3.78 -10.26
CA ALA A 117 -14.15 -2.61 -10.82
C ALA A 117 -13.66 -2.27 -12.22
N LYS A 118 -12.35 -2.32 -12.46
CA LYS A 118 -11.77 -2.15 -13.81
C LYS A 118 -12.23 -3.24 -14.77
N GLU A 119 -12.20 -4.49 -14.33
CA GLU A 119 -12.68 -5.62 -15.12
C GLU A 119 -14.18 -5.50 -15.46
N PHE A 120 -14.99 -5.09 -14.48
CA PHE A 120 -16.41 -4.80 -14.70
C PHE A 120 -16.63 -3.72 -15.78
N LEU A 121 -15.89 -2.60 -15.67
CA LEU A 121 -15.99 -1.53 -16.67
C LEU A 121 -15.55 -1.99 -18.06
N GLU A 122 -14.50 -2.79 -18.15
CA GLU A 122 -14.01 -3.36 -19.41
C GLU A 122 -15.01 -4.33 -20.06
N ASN A 123 -15.65 -5.18 -19.27
CA ASN A 123 -16.52 -6.23 -19.81
C ASN A 123 -17.96 -5.75 -20.06
N GLU A 124 -18.50 -4.92 -19.20
CA GLU A 124 -19.93 -4.60 -19.22
C GLU A 124 -20.26 -3.24 -19.86
N LEU A 125 -19.29 -2.33 -20.04
CA LEU A 125 -19.49 -1.06 -20.72
C LEU A 125 -19.21 -1.10 -22.23
N ILE A 126 -18.68 -2.16 -22.78
CA ILE A 126 -18.30 -2.27 -24.21
C ILE A 126 -19.45 -1.91 -25.18
N GLY A 127 -20.69 -2.11 -24.80
CA GLY A 127 -21.85 -1.77 -25.63
C GLY A 127 -22.38 -0.34 -25.48
N ILE A 128 -21.79 0.46 -24.62
CA ILE A 128 -22.26 1.82 -24.33
C ILE A 128 -21.47 2.84 -25.18
N PRO A 129 -22.13 3.82 -25.81
CA PRO A 129 -21.44 4.88 -26.55
C PRO A 129 -20.41 5.58 -25.66
N ASN A 130 -19.19 5.82 -26.18
CA ASN A 130 -18.09 6.47 -25.50
C ASN A 130 -17.57 5.72 -24.24
N TYR A 131 -17.64 4.38 -24.24
CA TYR A 131 -17.23 3.56 -23.11
C TYR A 131 -15.79 3.82 -22.65
N GLU A 132 -14.86 4.08 -23.57
CA GLU A 132 -13.46 4.40 -23.22
C GLU A 132 -13.34 5.66 -22.38
N PHE A 133 -14.16 6.67 -22.69
CA PHE A 133 -14.21 7.90 -21.91
C PHE A 133 -14.79 7.62 -20.51
N LEU A 134 -15.90 6.88 -20.43
CA LEU A 134 -16.52 6.51 -19.15
C LEU A 134 -15.58 5.69 -18.29
N LYS A 135 -14.85 4.75 -18.87
CA LYS A 135 -13.83 3.96 -18.19
C LYS A 135 -12.70 4.82 -17.61
N ASN A 136 -12.19 5.78 -18.42
CA ASN A 136 -11.07 6.64 -18.02
C ASN A 136 -11.47 7.70 -17.00
N THR A 137 -12.75 8.04 -16.88
CA THR A 137 -13.28 9.02 -15.92
C THR A 137 -13.86 8.36 -14.68
N ALA A 138 -13.89 7.04 -14.62
CA ALA A 138 -14.36 6.29 -13.47
C ALA A 138 -13.42 6.47 -12.26
N GLN A 139 -14.02 6.75 -11.11
CA GLN A 139 -13.34 6.82 -9.83
C GLN A 139 -13.85 5.72 -8.91
N PHE A 140 -12.94 4.99 -8.32
CA PHE A 140 -13.25 3.92 -7.39
C PHE A 140 -13.10 4.45 -5.97
N LYS A 141 -14.13 4.27 -5.16
CA LYS A 141 -14.11 4.59 -3.73
C LYS A 141 -14.38 3.32 -2.95
N TYR A 142 -13.32 2.70 -2.49
CA TYR A 142 -13.42 1.60 -1.54
C TYR A 142 -13.67 2.14 -0.13
N ASN A 143 -14.58 1.52 0.59
CA ASN A 143 -14.83 1.82 2.00
C ASN A 143 -15.03 0.49 2.76
N ASP A 144 -14.22 0.27 3.80
CA ASP A 144 -14.25 -0.95 4.60
C ASP A 144 -15.47 -0.98 5.54
N ASP A 145 -15.92 0.20 6.00
CA ASP A 145 -16.99 0.34 7.00
C ASP A 145 -18.34 0.72 6.37
N ASP A 146 -18.38 1.06 5.07
CA ASP A 146 -19.59 1.56 4.41
C ASP A 146 -19.69 1.02 2.97
N VAL A 147 -20.71 1.40 2.24
CA VAL A 147 -20.95 1.00 0.87
C VAL A 147 -19.86 1.58 -0.03
N SER A 148 -19.07 0.71 -0.66
CA SER A 148 -18.10 1.11 -1.69
C SER A 148 -18.83 1.63 -2.93
N SER A 149 -18.24 2.57 -3.66
CA SER A 149 -18.89 3.15 -4.84
C SER A 149 -17.96 3.25 -6.04
N ILE A 150 -18.55 3.02 -7.22
CA ILE A 150 -17.94 3.27 -8.53
C ILE A 150 -18.62 4.50 -9.10
N VAL A 151 -17.89 5.61 -9.16
CA VAL A 151 -18.40 6.90 -9.64
C VAL A 151 -17.93 7.12 -11.07
N ILE A 152 -18.86 7.24 -12.00
CA ILE A 152 -18.59 7.48 -13.42
C ILE A 152 -19.08 8.88 -13.78
N ASN A 153 -18.15 9.74 -14.20
CA ASN A 153 -18.47 11.10 -14.62
C ASN A 153 -18.88 11.10 -16.10
N THR A 154 -20.13 11.52 -16.37
CA THR A 154 -20.68 11.60 -17.74
C THR A 154 -20.63 13.04 -18.25
N TYR A 155 -19.42 13.57 -18.52
CA TYR A 155 -19.24 14.93 -19.02
C TYR A 155 -20.00 15.20 -20.33
N GLY A 156 -21.01 16.08 -20.31
CA GLY A 156 -21.72 16.55 -21.50
C GLY A 156 -22.50 15.49 -22.29
N GLN A 157 -22.61 14.27 -21.77
CA GLN A 157 -23.34 13.17 -22.38
C GLN A 157 -24.80 13.12 -21.89
N LYS A 158 -25.68 12.60 -22.76
CA LYS A 158 -27.03 12.30 -22.32
C LYS A 158 -26.99 11.33 -21.13
N PRO A 159 -27.77 11.59 -20.07
CA PRO A 159 -27.87 10.69 -18.97
C PRO A 159 -28.30 9.31 -19.47
N LEU A 160 -27.62 8.26 -18.94
CA LEU A 160 -27.99 6.89 -19.25
C LEU A 160 -29.42 6.59 -18.79
N SER A 161 -30.14 5.78 -19.57
CA SER A 161 -31.49 5.41 -19.19
C SER A 161 -31.48 4.65 -17.84
N GLN A 162 -32.55 4.83 -17.06
CA GLN A 162 -32.67 4.15 -15.78
C GLN A 162 -32.63 2.62 -15.93
N GLU A 163 -33.11 2.10 -17.05
CA GLU A 163 -33.05 0.67 -17.39
C GLU A 163 -31.61 0.19 -17.56
N THR A 164 -30.78 0.98 -18.22
CA THR A 164 -29.34 0.66 -18.40
C THR A 164 -28.62 0.68 -17.05
N ILE A 165 -28.92 1.66 -16.19
CA ILE A 165 -28.33 1.73 -14.85
C ILE A 165 -28.74 0.52 -14.00
N ASN A 166 -30.00 0.13 -14.03
CA ASN A 166 -30.48 -1.05 -13.32
C ASN A 166 -29.87 -2.35 -13.85
N PHE A 167 -29.71 -2.45 -15.18
CA PHE A 167 -29.04 -3.58 -15.80
C PHE A 167 -27.58 -3.72 -15.34
N LEU A 168 -26.84 -2.59 -15.33
CA LEU A 168 -25.44 -2.56 -14.86
C LEU A 168 -25.33 -2.88 -13.36
N ASN A 169 -26.24 -2.37 -12.55
CA ASN A 169 -26.28 -2.70 -11.11
C ASN A 169 -26.54 -4.21 -10.86
N ASN A 170 -27.37 -4.85 -11.68
CA ASN A 170 -27.58 -6.28 -11.58
C ASN A 170 -26.33 -7.08 -12.01
N LYS A 171 -25.57 -6.54 -12.95
CA LYS A 171 -24.29 -7.15 -13.39
C LYS A 171 -23.19 -7.04 -12.35
N LEU A 172 -23.16 -5.98 -11.55
CA LEU A 172 -22.23 -5.81 -10.42
C LEU A 172 -22.27 -7.01 -9.46
N GLN A 173 -23.43 -7.61 -9.25
CA GLN A 173 -23.61 -8.75 -8.35
C GLN A 173 -22.87 -10.03 -8.79
N LYS A 174 -22.40 -10.09 -10.03
CA LYS A 174 -21.58 -11.20 -10.52
C LYS A 174 -20.14 -11.16 -10.02
N TYR A 175 -19.68 -9.98 -9.61
CA TYR A 175 -18.31 -9.77 -9.13
C TYR A 175 -18.30 -9.79 -7.61
N ASN A 176 -17.48 -10.66 -7.02
CA ASN A 176 -17.52 -10.93 -5.58
C ASN A 176 -17.29 -9.71 -4.72
N GLU A 177 -16.31 -8.88 -5.06
CA GLU A 177 -15.96 -7.68 -4.31
C GLU A 177 -16.87 -6.48 -4.60
N LEU A 178 -17.68 -6.55 -5.67
CA LEU A 178 -18.58 -5.47 -6.08
C LEU A 178 -20.05 -5.71 -5.65
N LYS A 179 -20.37 -6.81 -4.98
CA LYS A 179 -21.75 -7.16 -4.59
C LYS A 179 -22.45 -6.08 -3.77
N ASN A 180 -21.69 -5.41 -2.91
CA ASN A 180 -22.21 -4.34 -2.05
C ASN A 180 -21.83 -2.94 -2.59
N ALA A 181 -21.24 -2.87 -3.78
CA ALA A 181 -20.86 -1.59 -4.37
C ALA A 181 -22.03 -0.91 -5.06
N LYS A 182 -22.04 0.42 -5.03
CA LYS A 182 -23.03 1.25 -5.70
C LYS A 182 -22.42 1.91 -6.94
N LEU A 183 -23.12 1.81 -8.06
CA LEU A 183 -22.74 2.48 -9.30
C LEU A 183 -23.43 3.84 -9.36
N GLU A 184 -22.63 4.91 -9.40
CA GLU A 184 -23.13 6.28 -9.46
C GLU A 184 -22.68 6.97 -10.73
N PHE A 185 -23.64 7.53 -11.49
CA PHE A 185 -23.36 8.35 -12.67
C PHE A 185 -23.58 9.82 -12.31
N ILE A 186 -22.51 10.61 -12.39
CA ILE A 186 -22.58 12.05 -12.08
C ILE A 186 -22.56 12.83 -13.38
N PRO A 187 -23.66 13.51 -13.77
CA PRO A 187 -23.65 14.41 -14.88
C PRO A 187 -22.89 15.69 -14.50
N VAL A 188 -21.69 15.85 -15.05
CA VAL A 188 -20.95 17.10 -14.87
C VAL A 188 -21.38 18.10 -15.94
N SER A 189 -22.12 19.14 -15.54
CA SER A 189 -22.44 20.27 -16.37
C SER A 189 -21.29 21.27 -16.35
N TYR A 190 -20.75 21.63 -17.50
CA TYR A 190 -19.86 22.78 -17.59
C TYR A 190 -20.71 24.06 -17.39
N THR A 191 -20.74 24.58 -16.18
CA THR A 191 -21.07 25.98 -15.99
C THR A 191 -19.85 26.78 -16.43
N HIS A 192 -19.88 27.34 -17.63
CA HIS A 192 -18.95 28.39 -18.02
C HIS A 192 -19.13 29.56 -17.05
N LEU A 193 -18.12 29.79 -16.21
CA LEU A 193 -17.87 31.08 -15.57
C LEU A 193 -17.13 31.97 -16.54
#